data_bd96c9b681bda53bf4cceebc16bf9cca
#
_entry.id   bd96c9b681bda53bf4cceebc16bf9cca
#
_cell.length_a   1.000
_cell.length_b   1.000
_cell.length_c   1.000
_cell.angle_alpha   90.00
_cell.angle_beta   90.00
_cell.angle_gamma   90.00
#
_symmetry.space_group_name_H-M   'P 1'
#
loop_
_entity.id
_entity.type
_entity.pdbx_description
1 polymer ?
#
loop_
_entity_poly.entity_id
_entity_poly.type
_entity_poly.pdbx_seq_one_letter_code
_entity_poly.pdbx_strand_id
1 'polypeptide(L)'
;MTQSVRGRLRLITATGIGAALLLMPGTAAAQPAGHAGPTGECHDRTRPTTYEETRIDTPAQPGGVQVPSTLIEVGGFTPFVTRLTAELCGVRSVSQADNLLRSRGAELWRTAVERAQGKRWMGSIERYDDRPLYWSRLTATRDLRQWTPRFRLTDTARANLLKTFEYASRGISSTDFSTGRSVTRVLVSGFDPYQLNGEIRRSNPSGASALQLDGQEFQVGDRTVQIQAVSLPVTWSGFDLGYVEDAFGPHLTRNSRERADLIMTISQGGRARMAIEQWAGAWRGGSPDNNNEGTAELVPQVTDWPQPATNPEFIETTLPYQQMIDAGTTPWPTALNPRICEWTGNTRPDPTKVSCHDNGPSPDAQAQAGGGGNYLSNESMYRSNRLRLALGATDVPGGHLHISSLVYPQNPLDIIDAPFASDRAQTIEQTVALVKAAGAAVS
;
A
#
# COMPACT_ATOMS: atom_id res chain seq x y z
N MET A 1 23.55 47.84 -42.24
CA MET A 1 23.21 49.25 -41.92
C MET A 1 23.11 49.40 -40.43
N THR A 2 24.11 50.01 -39.90
CA THR A 2 24.39 50.39 -38.53
C THR A 2 23.47 51.49 -38.02
N GLN A 3 22.97 51.42 -36.78
CA GLN A 3 22.90 52.61 -35.95
C GLN A 3 22.95 52.26 -34.44
N SER A 4 24.02 52.77 -33.87
CA SER A 4 24.32 52.85 -32.42
C SER A 4 23.59 54.08 -31.83
N VAL A 5 23.05 53.96 -30.61
CA VAL A 5 22.67 55.12 -29.80
C VAL A 5 23.31 54.93 -28.40
N ARG A 6 24.29 55.78 -28.10
CA ARG A 6 24.88 55.99 -26.77
C ARG A 6 23.96 56.96 -25.96
N GLY A 7 23.63 56.60 -24.74
CA GLY A 7 22.94 57.46 -23.78
C GLY A 7 23.77 57.62 -22.48
N ARG A 8 23.96 58.82 -22.10
CA ARG A 8 24.98 59.34 -21.13
C ARG A 8 24.63 59.09 -19.66
N LEU A 9 25.67 58.77 -18.93
CA LEU A 9 25.78 58.77 -17.48
C LEU A 9 25.57 60.19 -16.90
N ARG A 10 24.72 60.38 -15.92
CA ARG A 10 24.71 61.55 -15.04
C ARG A 10 24.98 61.14 -13.60
N LEU A 11 26.11 61.61 -13.11
CA LEU A 11 26.47 61.59 -11.70
C LEU A 11 25.65 62.65 -10.95
N ILE A 12 25.02 62.29 -9.86
CA ILE A 12 24.46 63.20 -8.86
C ILE A 12 25.12 62.90 -7.52
N THR A 13 25.96 63.82 -7.09
CA THR A 13 26.52 63.90 -5.74
C THR A 13 25.45 64.47 -4.80
N ALA A 14 25.16 63.78 -3.69
CA ALA A 14 24.38 64.34 -2.59
C ALA A 14 25.13 64.14 -1.28
N THR A 15 25.34 65.25 -0.63
CA THR A 15 26.02 65.52 0.60
C THR A 15 25.37 64.84 1.81
N GLY A 16 26.23 64.41 2.74
CA GLY A 16 25.84 63.73 3.98
C GLY A 16 25.19 64.60 5.03
N ILE A 17 24.30 64.01 5.78
CA ILE A 17 23.87 64.49 7.11
C ILE A 17 24.02 63.31 8.07
N GLY A 18 24.92 63.48 9.04
CA GLY A 18 25.15 62.51 10.10
C GLY A 18 23.96 62.47 11.07
N ALA A 19 23.39 61.32 11.28
CA ALA A 19 22.48 61.05 12.38
C ALA A 19 23.15 60.08 13.36
N ALA A 20 23.36 60.50 14.58
CA ALA A 20 23.86 59.70 15.68
C ALA A 20 22.84 58.60 16.03
N LEU A 21 23.20 57.34 15.85
CA LEU A 21 22.41 56.20 16.36
C LEU A 21 22.70 56.03 17.86
N LEU A 22 21.70 56.31 18.66
CA LEU A 22 21.61 55.87 20.07
C LEU A 22 21.39 54.35 20.07
N LEU A 23 22.37 53.58 20.51
CA LEU A 23 22.27 52.16 20.82
C LEU A 23 21.36 51.96 22.03
N MET A 24 20.10 51.55 21.82
CA MET A 24 19.28 50.96 22.87
C MET A 24 19.62 49.48 22.99
N PRO A 25 19.76 48.92 24.21
CA PRO A 25 19.94 47.49 24.39
C PRO A 25 18.64 46.77 23.97
N GLY A 26 18.73 46.00 22.87
CA GLY A 26 17.65 45.13 22.43
C GLY A 26 17.37 44.07 23.50
N THR A 27 16.16 44.10 24.04
CA THR A 27 15.61 43.00 24.80
C THR A 27 15.52 41.80 23.84
N ALA A 28 16.36 40.80 24.06
CA ALA A 28 16.22 39.48 23.39
C ALA A 28 14.83 38.97 23.73
N ALA A 29 13.95 38.91 22.71
CA ALA A 29 12.71 38.19 22.82
C ALA A 29 13.06 36.72 23.09
N ALA A 30 12.70 36.24 24.27
CA ALA A 30 12.79 34.82 24.60
C ALA A 30 11.95 34.05 23.57
N GLN A 31 12.59 33.22 22.74
CA GLN A 31 11.89 32.20 21.98
C GLN A 31 11.07 31.38 22.98
N PRO A 32 9.80 31.08 22.67
CA PRO A 32 9.04 30.15 23.50
C PRO A 32 9.84 28.84 23.55
N ALA A 33 10.25 28.45 24.74
CA ALA A 33 10.82 27.16 25.00
C ALA A 33 9.80 26.13 24.53
N GLY A 34 10.06 25.51 23.38
CA GLY A 34 9.35 24.35 22.94
C GLY A 34 9.43 23.35 24.09
N HIS A 35 8.28 22.97 24.62
CA HIS A 35 8.19 21.88 25.57
C HIS A 35 8.66 20.61 24.85
N ALA A 36 9.97 20.36 24.85
CA ALA A 36 10.54 19.05 24.61
C ALA A 36 10.05 18.17 25.79
N GLY A 37 8.90 17.54 25.64
CA GLY A 37 8.50 16.44 26.48
C GLY A 37 9.59 15.36 26.42
N PRO A 38 9.64 14.38 27.34
CA PRO A 38 10.73 13.42 27.49
C PRO A 38 10.75 12.35 26.37
N THR A 39 10.71 12.76 25.11
CA THR A 39 10.67 11.89 23.93
C THR A 39 12.04 11.32 23.55
N GLY A 40 13.14 11.84 24.10
CA GLY A 40 14.51 11.39 23.80
C GLY A 40 14.96 10.13 24.57
N GLU A 41 14.35 9.81 25.70
CA GLU A 41 14.86 8.76 26.60
C GLU A 41 14.31 7.33 26.36
N CYS A 42 13.30 7.15 25.51
CA CYS A 42 12.68 5.85 25.30
C CYS A 42 12.89 5.27 23.88
N HIS A 43 13.73 5.87 23.08
CA HIS A 43 14.08 5.40 21.73
C HIS A 43 15.60 5.37 21.56
N ASP A 44 16.14 4.26 21.14
CA ASP A 44 17.53 4.12 20.72
C ASP A 44 17.59 4.18 19.19
N ARG A 45 17.96 5.34 18.67
CA ARG A 45 18.04 5.62 17.23
C ARG A 45 19.18 4.86 16.53
N THR A 46 20.05 4.17 17.28
CA THR A 46 21.11 3.32 16.74
C THR A 46 20.66 1.88 16.48
N ARG A 47 19.47 1.48 16.98
CA ARG A 47 18.92 0.14 16.70
C ARG A 47 18.62 -0.01 15.21
N PRO A 48 18.88 -1.23 14.66
CA PRO A 48 18.64 -1.50 13.24
C PRO A 48 17.19 -1.25 12.82
N THR A 49 17.05 -0.70 11.62
CA THR A 49 15.77 -0.52 10.91
C THR A 49 15.75 -1.43 9.68
N THR A 50 14.60 -1.58 9.04
CA THR A 50 14.53 -2.23 7.73
C THR A 50 15.09 -1.31 6.64
N TYR A 51 15.47 -1.89 5.50
CA TYR A 51 15.87 -1.08 4.35
C TYR A 51 14.75 -0.15 3.89
N GLU A 52 13.50 -0.62 3.93
CA GLU A 52 12.31 0.20 3.64
C GLU A 52 12.24 1.42 4.55
N GLU A 53 12.46 1.25 5.85
CA GLU A 53 12.44 2.32 6.86
C GLU A 53 13.57 3.35 6.70
N THR A 54 14.70 2.99 6.09
CA THR A 54 15.79 3.95 5.82
C THR A 54 15.37 5.07 4.86
N ARG A 55 14.33 4.82 4.04
CA ARG A 55 13.81 5.81 3.09
C ARG A 55 13.03 6.95 3.73
N ILE A 56 12.63 6.83 5.02
CA ILE A 56 11.85 7.86 5.72
C ILE A 56 12.57 9.22 5.71
N ASP A 57 13.89 9.19 5.72
CA ASP A 57 14.72 10.41 5.73
C ASP A 57 15.26 10.77 4.32
N THR A 58 14.68 10.17 3.25
CA THR A 58 15.15 10.36 1.87
C THR A 58 14.45 11.56 1.21
N PRO A 59 15.19 12.55 0.71
CA PRO A 59 14.62 13.63 -0.09
C PRO A 59 14.29 13.17 -1.52
N ALA A 60 13.46 13.95 -2.23
CA ALA A 60 13.15 13.71 -3.64
C ALA A 60 14.42 13.71 -4.52
N GLN A 61 15.38 14.57 -4.18
CA GLN A 61 16.72 14.65 -4.76
C GLN A 61 17.65 15.26 -3.71
N PRO A 62 18.99 15.15 -3.88
CA PRO A 62 19.95 15.75 -2.94
C PRO A 62 19.67 17.23 -2.70
N GLY A 63 19.48 17.61 -1.41
CA GLY A 63 19.13 18.97 -1.00
C GLY A 63 17.67 19.37 -1.21
N GLY A 64 16.83 18.46 -1.69
CA GLY A 64 15.40 18.68 -1.89
C GLY A 64 14.54 18.43 -0.65
N VAL A 65 13.23 18.47 -0.86
CA VAL A 65 12.21 18.25 0.19
C VAL A 65 12.28 16.81 0.69
N GLN A 66 12.18 16.63 2.00
CA GLN A 66 12.02 15.31 2.63
C GLN A 66 10.62 14.77 2.32
N VAL A 67 10.52 13.91 1.30
CA VAL A 67 9.23 13.46 0.76
C VAL A 67 8.35 12.77 1.82
N PRO A 68 8.86 11.80 2.62
CA PRO A 68 8.04 11.12 3.61
C PRO A 68 7.46 12.06 4.67
N SER A 69 8.28 12.87 5.32
CA SER A 69 7.82 13.80 6.36
C SER A 69 6.86 14.85 5.83
N THR A 70 7.11 15.37 4.62
CA THR A 70 6.21 16.32 3.96
C THR A 70 4.86 15.68 3.65
N LEU A 71 4.83 14.44 3.15
CA LEU A 71 3.57 13.73 2.86
C LEU A 71 2.77 13.43 4.13
N ILE A 72 3.44 13.09 5.25
CA ILE A 72 2.80 12.94 6.56
C ILE A 72 2.16 14.26 7.00
N GLU A 73 2.89 15.38 6.86
CA GLU A 73 2.44 16.70 7.23
C GLU A 73 1.26 17.16 6.36
N VAL A 74 1.44 17.23 5.04
CA VAL A 74 0.38 17.70 4.13
C VAL A 74 -0.82 16.75 4.07
N GLY A 75 -0.63 15.49 4.45
CA GLY A 75 -1.70 14.52 4.65
C GLY A 75 -2.46 14.68 5.98
N GLY A 76 -1.91 15.49 6.92
CA GLY A 76 -2.52 15.75 8.23
C GLY A 76 -2.25 14.67 9.28
N PHE A 77 -1.25 13.78 9.07
CA PHE A 77 -0.97 12.66 9.98
C PHE A 77 0.13 12.95 11.03
N THR A 78 0.80 14.10 11.00
CA THR A 78 1.81 14.48 11.99
C THR A 78 1.32 14.33 13.44
N PRO A 79 0.09 14.76 13.82
CA PRO A 79 -0.40 14.59 15.18
C PRO A 79 -0.52 13.12 15.60
N PHE A 80 -0.87 12.22 14.65
CA PHE A 80 -0.94 10.79 14.92
C PHE A 80 0.45 10.23 15.26
N VAL A 81 1.45 10.48 14.40
CA VAL A 81 2.82 9.96 14.57
C VAL A 81 3.41 10.47 15.89
N THR A 82 3.34 11.79 16.14
CA THR A 82 3.87 12.41 17.37
C THR A 82 3.22 11.82 18.62
N ARG A 83 1.90 11.63 18.62
CA ARG A 83 1.17 11.07 19.74
C ARG A 83 1.56 9.61 20.01
N LEU A 84 1.63 8.75 18.96
CA LEU A 84 2.01 7.36 19.12
C LEU A 84 3.43 7.22 19.71
N THR A 85 4.40 7.99 19.20
CA THR A 85 5.77 8.01 19.71
C THR A 85 5.81 8.39 21.21
N ALA A 86 5.03 9.40 21.61
CA ALA A 86 4.95 9.82 23.02
C ALA A 86 4.26 8.79 23.91
N GLU A 87 3.16 8.17 23.45
CA GLU A 87 2.41 7.15 24.19
C GLU A 87 3.24 5.89 24.44
N LEU A 88 4.06 5.47 23.47
CA LEU A 88 4.98 4.33 23.64
C LEU A 88 5.93 4.53 24.83
N CYS A 89 6.39 5.76 25.09
CA CYS A 89 7.25 6.06 26.23
C CYS A 89 6.55 5.88 27.58
N GLY A 90 5.23 5.99 27.61
CA GLY A 90 4.38 5.80 28.82
C GLY A 90 4.02 4.36 29.12
N VAL A 91 4.22 3.43 28.20
CA VAL A 91 3.81 2.03 28.32
C VAL A 91 4.68 1.30 29.34
N ARG A 92 4.04 0.42 30.17
CA ARG A 92 4.69 -0.27 31.29
C ARG A 92 4.72 -1.80 31.16
N SER A 93 4.08 -2.37 30.12
CA SER A 93 4.08 -3.82 29.88
C SER A 93 3.82 -4.13 28.41
N VAL A 94 4.18 -5.36 27.99
CA VAL A 94 3.91 -5.86 26.62
C VAL A 94 2.41 -5.83 26.32
N SER A 95 1.55 -6.20 27.27
CA SER A 95 0.09 -6.18 27.07
C SER A 95 -0.46 -4.77 26.86
N GLN A 96 0.07 -3.77 27.60
CA GLN A 96 -0.30 -2.37 27.35
C GLN A 96 0.16 -1.90 25.97
N ALA A 97 1.38 -2.31 25.55
CA ALA A 97 1.88 -2.01 24.21
C ALA A 97 0.99 -2.62 23.13
N ASP A 98 0.61 -3.90 23.26
CA ASP A 98 -0.25 -4.59 22.30
C ASP A 98 -1.61 -3.87 22.15
N ASN A 99 -2.26 -3.56 23.26
CA ASN A 99 -3.54 -2.84 23.25
C ASN A 99 -3.41 -1.43 22.61
N LEU A 100 -2.35 -0.70 22.94
CA LEU A 100 -2.07 0.61 22.35
C LEU A 100 -1.89 0.48 20.84
N LEU A 101 -1.04 -0.41 20.38
CA LEU A 101 -0.68 -0.57 18.98
C LEU A 101 -1.86 -1.08 18.15
N ARG A 102 -2.66 -1.99 18.67
CA ARG A 102 -3.92 -2.42 18.05
C ARG A 102 -4.87 -1.24 17.86
N SER A 103 -5.10 -0.47 18.93
CA SER A 103 -6.00 0.70 18.89
C SER A 103 -5.49 1.79 17.94
N ARG A 104 -4.20 2.11 18.01
CA ARG A 104 -3.60 3.16 17.16
C ARG A 104 -3.47 2.74 15.71
N GLY A 105 -3.15 1.46 15.45
CA GLY A 105 -3.15 0.94 14.09
C GLY A 105 -4.53 1.02 13.44
N ALA A 106 -5.58 0.57 14.16
CA ALA A 106 -6.96 0.67 13.69
C ALA A 106 -7.42 2.13 13.51
N GLU A 107 -7.00 3.04 14.38
CA GLU A 107 -7.26 4.48 14.22
C GLU A 107 -6.58 5.04 12.96
N LEU A 108 -5.33 4.65 12.69
CA LEU A 108 -4.58 5.08 11.51
C LEU A 108 -5.29 4.64 10.22
N TRP A 109 -5.66 3.36 10.13
CA TRP A 109 -6.39 2.80 9.00
C TRP A 109 -7.72 3.52 8.78
N ARG A 110 -8.58 3.56 9.82
CA ARG A 110 -9.89 4.22 9.75
C ARG A 110 -9.77 5.69 9.35
N THR A 111 -8.80 6.43 9.90
CA THR A 111 -8.57 7.83 9.55
C THR A 111 -8.21 7.99 8.08
N ALA A 112 -7.37 7.09 7.54
CA ALA A 112 -7.00 7.11 6.12
C ALA A 112 -8.20 6.79 5.22
N VAL A 113 -9.02 5.80 5.58
CA VAL A 113 -10.27 5.45 4.89
C VAL A 113 -11.26 6.63 4.92
N GLU A 114 -11.53 7.20 6.09
CA GLU A 114 -12.43 8.36 6.23
C GLU A 114 -11.95 9.55 5.40
N ARG A 115 -10.63 9.81 5.38
CA ARG A 115 -10.03 10.86 4.54
C ARG A 115 -10.22 10.57 3.06
N ALA A 116 -9.86 9.37 2.62
CA ALA A 116 -9.97 8.95 1.22
C ALA A 116 -11.42 9.05 0.72
N GLN A 117 -12.39 8.66 1.52
CA GLN A 117 -13.83 8.72 1.20
C GLN A 117 -14.45 10.11 1.37
N GLY A 118 -13.68 11.11 1.80
CA GLY A 118 -14.17 12.46 2.03
C GLY A 118 -15.07 12.62 3.28
N LYS A 119 -15.10 11.62 4.15
CA LYS A 119 -15.84 11.65 5.43
C LYS A 119 -15.08 12.45 6.51
N ARG A 120 -13.77 12.63 6.31
CA ARG A 120 -12.91 13.42 7.18
C ARG A 120 -12.07 14.38 6.35
N TRP A 121 -12.25 15.68 6.58
CA TRP A 121 -11.40 16.70 5.99
C TRP A 121 -10.14 16.87 6.83
N MET A 122 -8.98 16.55 6.25
CA MET A 122 -7.67 16.71 6.90
C MET A 122 -6.55 16.84 5.89
N GLY A 123 -5.50 17.59 6.28
CA GLY A 123 -4.38 17.88 5.40
C GLY A 123 -4.73 18.85 4.28
N SER A 124 -3.76 19.12 3.42
CA SER A 124 -3.86 20.02 2.26
C SER A 124 -3.68 19.33 0.91
N ILE A 125 -3.31 18.04 0.91
CA ILE A 125 -3.16 17.21 -0.27
C ILE A 125 -4.49 16.51 -0.61
N GLU A 126 -4.72 16.21 -1.87
CA GLU A 126 -5.97 15.61 -2.32
C GLU A 126 -6.23 14.22 -1.65
N ARG A 127 -7.51 13.88 -1.49
CA ARG A 127 -7.96 12.77 -0.64
C ARG A 127 -7.56 11.38 -1.11
N TYR A 128 -7.35 11.18 -2.42
CA TYR A 128 -7.00 9.89 -3.02
C TYR A 128 -5.53 9.49 -2.82
N ASP A 129 -4.73 10.34 -2.15
CA ASP A 129 -3.32 10.05 -1.90
C ASP A 129 -3.15 9.04 -0.77
N ASP A 130 -2.59 7.85 -1.08
CA ASP A 130 -2.31 6.74 -0.17
C ASP A 130 -1.00 6.95 0.62
N ARG A 131 -0.09 7.77 0.10
CA ARG A 131 1.25 7.95 0.64
C ARG A 131 1.31 8.47 2.09
N PRO A 132 0.41 9.38 2.54
CA PRO A 132 0.40 9.80 3.94
C PRO A 132 0.18 8.64 4.92
N LEU A 133 -0.70 7.68 4.61
CA LEU A 133 -0.89 6.47 5.40
C LEU A 133 0.38 5.62 5.41
N TYR A 134 0.93 5.34 4.24
CA TYR A 134 2.11 4.50 4.09
C TYR A 134 3.29 5.04 4.91
N TRP A 135 3.64 6.31 4.74
CA TRP A 135 4.77 6.92 5.46
C TRP A 135 4.52 7.07 6.96
N SER A 136 3.27 7.30 7.38
CA SER A 136 2.91 7.34 8.81
C SER A 136 3.07 5.97 9.46
N ARG A 137 2.61 4.90 8.79
CA ARG A 137 2.78 3.52 9.26
C ARG A 137 4.27 3.16 9.35
N LEU A 138 5.03 3.43 8.30
CA LEU A 138 6.46 3.12 8.26
C LEU A 138 7.26 3.89 9.32
N THR A 139 6.91 5.15 9.59
CA THR A 139 7.52 5.92 10.69
C THR A 139 7.19 5.29 12.05
N ALA A 140 5.95 4.85 12.25
CA ALA A 140 5.53 4.20 13.49
C ALA A 140 6.23 2.84 13.70
N THR A 141 6.42 2.03 12.65
CA THR A 141 7.15 0.76 12.74
C THR A 141 8.63 0.99 13.05
N ARG A 142 9.27 1.99 12.43
CA ARG A 142 10.63 2.41 12.77
C ARG A 142 10.74 2.80 14.25
N ASP A 143 9.84 3.64 14.72
CA ASP A 143 9.83 4.05 16.13
C ASP A 143 9.66 2.85 17.06
N LEU A 144 8.79 1.90 16.74
CA LEU A 144 8.60 0.67 17.52
C LEU A 144 9.83 -0.25 17.50
N ARG A 145 10.58 -0.35 16.40
CA ARG A 145 11.86 -1.08 16.34
C ARG A 145 12.90 -0.44 17.23
N GLN A 146 12.93 0.88 17.26
CA GLN A 146 13.90 1.68 18.04
C GLN A 146 13.45 1.95 19.48
N TRP A 147 12.22 1.61 19.84
CA TRP A 147 11.69 1.80 21.17
C TRP A 147 12.43 0.94 22.24
N THR A 148 12.81 1.57 23.34
CA THR A 148 13.49 0.98 24.50
C THR A 148 12.65 1.16 25.75
N PRO A 149 11.66 0.28 26.02
CA PRO A 149 10.81 0.39 27.19
C PRO A 149 11.56 0.18 28.49
N ARG A 150 10.99 0.66 29.62
CA ARG A 150 11.54 0.47 30.96
C ARG A 150 11.35 -0.96 31.51
N PHE A 151 10.70 -1.84 30.74
CA PHE A 151 10.54 -3.26 31.07
C PHE A 151 11.28 -4.13 30.04
N ARG A 152 11.47 -5.41 30.38
CA ARG A 152 12.12 -6.35 29.46
C ARG A 152 11.23 -6.61 28.23
N LEU A 153 11.71 -6.28 27.05
CA LEU A 153 11.10 -6.58 25.78
C LEU A 153 12.02 -7.52 24.99
N THR A 154 11.56 -8.76 24.77
CA THR A 154 12.28 -9.75 23.95
C THR A 154 12.07 -9.44 22.46
N ASP A 155 12.96 -9.95 21.60
CA ASP A 155 12.82 -9.76 20.14
C ASP A 155 11.53 -10.39 19.60
N THR A 156 11.14 -11.57 20.11
CA THR A 156 9.86 -12.21 19.77
C THR A 156 8.67 -11.32 20.17
N ALA A 157 8.67 -10.76 21.38
CA ALA A 157 7.61 -9.86 21.80
C ALA A 157 7.56 -8.58 20.92
N ARG A 158 8.72 -8.03 20.54
CA ARG A 158 8.80 -6.90 19.62
C ARG A 158 8.25 -7.24 18.23
N ALA A 159 8.61 -8.41 17.68
CA ALA A 159 8.09 -8.88 16.41
C ALA A 159 6.55 -9.03 16.44
N ASN A 160 6.00 -9.58 17.53
CA ASN A 160 4.55 -9.68 17.70
C ASN A 160 3.87 -8.30 17.79
N LEU A 161 4.46 -7.35 18.51
CA LEU A 161 3.95 -5.98 18.58
C LEU A 161 3.98 -5.27 17.23
N LEU A 162 5.04 -5.48 16.43
CA LEU A 162 5.11 -5.00 15.05
C LEU A 162 3.99 -5.63 14.20
N LYS A 163 3.81 -6.95 14.27
CA LYS A 163 2.72 -7.65 13.56
C LYS A 163 1.35 -7.10 13.98
N THR A 164 1.10 -6.88 15.27
CA THR A 164 -0.14 -6.27 15.77
C THR A 164 -0.41 -4.91 15.15
N PHE A 165 0.59 -4.02 15.15
CA PHE A 165 0.42 -2.67 14.57
C PHE A 165 0.24 -2.71 13.05
N GLU A 166 1.06 -3.51 12.36
CA GLU A 166 0.98 -3.70 10.91
C GLU A 166 -0.42 -4.18 10.50
N TYR A 167 -0.95 -5.23 11.13
CA TYR A 167 -2.26 -5.78 10.81
C TYR A 167 -3.39 -4.79 11.07
N ALA A 168 -3.34 -4.08 12.20
CA ALA A 168 -4.35 -3.09 12.53
C ALA A 168 -4.31 -1.87 11.59
N SER A 169 -3.11 -1.43 11.18
CA SER A 169 -2.95 -0.27 10.30
C SER A 169 -3.10 -0.58 8.80
N ARG A 170 -3.36 -1.85 8.46
CA ARG A 170 -3.61 -2.34 7.09
C ARG A 170 -5.06 -2.77 6.85
N GLY A 171 -5.94 -2.64 7.84
CA GLY A 171 -7.32 -3.10 7.74
C GLY A 171 -7.51 -4.60 8.05
N ILE A 172 -6.43 -5.41 8.15
CA ILE A 172 -6.51 -6.86 8.31
C ILE A 172 -7.24 -7.24 9.61
N SER A 173 -6.96 -6.53 10.71
CA SER A 173 -7.59 -6.81 12.01
C SER A 173 -8.98 -6.16 12.18
N SER A 174 -9.44 -5.37 11.24
CA SER A 174 -10.71 -4.63 11.31
C SER A 174 -11.68 -4.96 10.19
N THR A 175 -11.35 -5.94 9.35
CA THR A 175 -12.29 -6.50 8.37
C THR A 175 -13.47 -7.11 9.13
N ASP A 176 -14.68 -6.59 8.89
CA ASP A 176 -15.91 -6.94 9.60
C ASP A 176 -17.08 -6.85 8.63
N PHE A 177 -17.70 -8.00 8.33
CA PHE A 177 -18.85 -8.07 7.46
C PHE A 177 -20.13 -8.24 8.26
N SER A 178 -21.18 -7.56 7.81
CA SER A 178 -22.54 -7.82 8.32
C SER A 178 -22.93 -9.28 8.12
N THR A 179 -23.53 -9.88 9.15
CA THR A 179 -23.92 -11.29 9.15
C THR A 179 -25.32 -11.55 8.53
N GLY A 180 -25.94 -10.53 7.95
CA GLY A 180 -27.26 -10.62 7.30
C GLY A 180 -27.26 -11.57 6.09
N ARG A 181 -28.41 -12.24 5.84
CA ARG A 181 -28.57 -13.18 4.70
C ARG A 181 -28.69 -12.47 3.35
N SER A 182 -29.13 -11.23 3.32
CA SER A 182 -29.25 -10.38 2.13
C SER A 182 -28.00 -9.55 1.84
N VAL A 183 -26.85 -9.90 2.47
CA VAL A 183 -25.59 -9.22 2.25
C VAL A 183 -24.69 -10.07 1.36
N THR A 184 -24.17 -9.47 0.29
CA THR A 184 -23.10 -10.01 -0.55
C THR A 184 -21.78 -9.39 -0.10
N ARG A 185 -20.80 -10.21 0.25
CA ARG A 185 -19.54 -9.82 0.90
C ARG A 185 -18.39 -9.90 -0.07
N VAL A 186 -17.78 -8.77 -0.35
CA VAL A 186 -16.64 -8.67 -1.29
C VAL A 186 -15.41 -8.25 -0.50
N LEU A 187 -14.39 -9.12 -0.47
CA LEU A 187 -13.10 -8.81 0.16
C LEU A 187 -12.04 -8.53 -0.89
N VAL A 188 -11.43 -7.35 -0.81
CA VAL A 188 -10.37 -6.97 -1.74
C VAL A 188 -9.08 -6.59 -1.02
N SER A 189 -7.94 -6.65 -1.73
CA SER A 189 -6.69 -6.10 -1.24
C SER A 189 -6.08 -5.13 -2.24
N GLY A 190 -5.40 -4.10 -1.74
CA GLY A 190 -4.46 -3.29 -2.48
C GLY A 190 -3.05 -3.46 -1.94
N PHE A 191 -2.09 -2.69 -2.44
CA PHE A 191 -0.68 -2.73 -2.03
C PHE A 191 -0.14 -1.37 -1.63
N ASP A 192 0.87 -1.38 -0.79
CA ASP A 192 1.71 -0.21 -0.50
C ASP A 192 2.45 0.30 -1.75
N PRO A 193 2.92 1.55 -1.75
CA PRO A 193 3.88 2.06 -2.73
C PRO A 193 5.11 1.16 -2.87
N TYR A 194 5.66 1.05 -4.10
CA TYR A 194 6.80 0.20 -4.39
C TYR A 194 7.74 0.84 -5.42
N GLN A 195 8.93 0.24 -5.65
CA GLN A 195 10.00 0.78 -6.51
C GLN A 195 10.49 2.16 -6.05
N LEU A 196 10.49 2.39 -4.75
CA LEU A 196 10.82 3.67 -4.12
C LEU A 196 12.30 4.06 -4.26
N ASN A 197 13.19 3.13 -4.65
CA ASN A 197 14.58 3.44 -4.97
C ASN A 197 14.71 4.26 -6.26
N GLY A 198 13.83 4.03 -7.22
CA GLY A 198 13.83 4.78 -8.48
C GLY A 198 13.05 6.08 -8.39
N GLU A 199 11.99 6.11 -7.58
CA GLU A 199 11.12 7.27 -7.43
C GLU A 199 10.45 7.28 -6.05
N ILE A 200 10.98 8.07 -5.13
CA ILE A 200 10.50 8.14 -3.73
C ILE A 200 9.07 8.71 -3.61
N ARG A 201 8.59 9.46 -4.62
CA ARG A 201 7.25 10.07 -4.65
C ARG A 201 6.15 9.10 -5.06
N ARG A 202 6.45 7.82 -5.28
CA ARG A 202 5.47 6.84 -5.76
C ARG A 202 4.27 6.70 -4.84
N SER A 203 3.10 6.66 -5.47
CA SER A 203 1.81 6.24 -4.92
C SER A 203 1.45 4.90 -5.56
N ASN A 204 0.71 4.06 -4.86
CA ASN A 204 0.17 2.84 -5.43
C ASN A 204 -1.35 2.97 -5.60
N PRO A 205 -1.87 3.07 -6.83
CA PRO A 205 -3.30 3.25 -7.04
C PRO A 205 -4.15 2.10 -6.48
N SER A 206 -3.57 0.90 -6.29
CA SER A 206 -4.31 -0.22 -5.70
C SER A 206 -4.52 -0.06 -4.19
N GLY A 207 -3.51 0.42 -3.46
CA GLY A 207 -3.64 0.78 -2.05
C GLY A 207 -4.60 1.95 -1.86
N ALA A 208 -4.51 2.97 -2.71
CA ALA A 208 -5.45 4.08 -2.73
C ALA A 208 -6.89 3.62 -3.02
N SER A 209 -7.08 2.66 -3.94
CA SER A 209 -8.40 2.05 -4.22
C SER A 209 -8.93 1.26 -3.03
N ALA A 210 -8.08 0.54 -2.29
CA ALA A 210 -8.49 -0.17 -1.07
C ALA A 210 -9.07 0.80 -0.04
N LEU A 211 -8.46 1.97 0.16
CA LEU A 211 -9.01 3.02 1.04
C LEU A 211 -10.36 3.56 0.58
N GLN A 212 -10.60 3.65 -0.74
CA GLN A 212 -11.90 4.06 -1.28
C GLN A 212 -12.98 2.99 -1.10
N LEU A 213 -12.59 1.71 -1.14
CA LEU A 213 -13.51 0.57 -1.15
C LEU A 213 -13.89 0.11 0.26
N ASP A 214 -13.01 0.27 1.25
CA ASP A 214 -13.22 -0.25 2.59
C ASP A 214 -14.48 0.29 3.27
N GLY A 215 -15.38 -0.62 3.68
CA GLY A 215 -16.67 -0.28 4.28
C GLY A 215 -17.69 0.35 3.33
N GLN A 216 -17.47 0.26 1.99
CA GLN A 216 -18.47 0.71 1.01
C GLN A 216 -19.63 -0.28 0.90
N GLU A 217 -20.84 0.26 0.74
CA GLU A 217 -22.07 -0.51 0.52
C GLU A 217 -22.84 0.05 -0.68
N PHE A 218 -23.51 -0.83 -1.43
CA PHE A 218 -24.45 -0.44 -2.49
C PHE A 218 -25.51 -1.53 -2.68
N GLN A 219 -26.64 -1.16 -3.31
CA GLN A 219 -27.76 -2.06 -3.51
C GLN A 219 -27.70 -2.71 -4.91
N VAL A 220 -28.03 -4.01 -4.94
CA VAL A 220 -28.27 -4.79 -6.16
C VAL A 220 -29.55 -5.58 -5.95
N GLY A 221 -30.63 -5.15 -6.58
CA GLY A 221 -31.95 -5.70 -6.30
C GLY A 221 -32.33 -5.56 -4.82
N ASP A 222 -32.60 -6.67 -4.16
CA ASP A 222 -32.94 -6.77 -2.74
C ASP A 222 -31.73 -7.07 -1.83
N ARG A 223 -30.53 -7.15 -2.40
CA ARG A 223 -29.28 -7.43 -1.68
C ARG A 223 -28.42 -6.19 -1.49
N THR A 224 -27.75 -6.13 -0.35
CA THR A 224 -26.70 -5.14 -0.09
C THR A 224 -25.34 -5.77 -0.39
N VAL A 225 -24.57 -5.20 -1.32
CA VAL A 225 -23.18 -5.55 -1.50
C VAL A 225 -22.35 -4.73 -0.52
N GLN A 226 -21.61 -5.41 0.35
CA GLN A 226 -20.68 -4.81 1.29
C GLN A 226 -19.25 -5.16 0.86
N ILE A 227 -18.40 -4.13 0.76
CA ILE A 227 -16.99 -4.30 0.39
C ILE A 227 -16.12 -4.01 1.61
N GLN A 228 -15.20 -4.91 1.91
CA GLN A 228 -14.11 -4.69 2.85
C GLN A 228 -12.79 -4.75 2.12
N ALA A 229 -11.81 -3.97 2.57
CA ALA A 229 -10.54 -3.89 1.89
C ALA A 229 -9.36 -3.87 2.87
N VAL A 230 -8.23 -4.43 2.43
CA VAL A 230 -6.98 -4.44 3.18
C VAL A 230 -5.82 -3.93 2.32
N SER A 231 -4.72 -3.51 2.94
CA SER A 231 -3.49 -3.15 2.25
C SER A 231 -2.39 -4.19 2.53
N LEU A 232 -1.82 -4.79 1.50
CA LEU A 232 -0.71 -5.73 1.60
C LEU A 232 0.65 -5.00 1.54
N PRO A 233 1.68 -5.47 2.28
CA PRO A 233 3.03 -4.94 2.16
C PRO A 233 3.67 -5.36 0.83
N VAL A 234 4.62 -4.59 0.34
CA VAL A 234 5.45 -4.98 -0.80
C VAL A 234 6.78 -5.53 -0.27
N THR A 235 6.70 -6.64 0.47
CA THR A 235 7.87 -7.34 1.04
C THR A 235 7.68 -8.85 0.98
N TRP A 236 8.72 -9.58 0.54
CA TRP A 236 8.71 -11.05 0.52
C TRP A 236 8.51 -11.61 1.93
N SER A 237 9.22 -11.03 2.91
CA SER A 237 9.11 -11.44 4.31
C SER A 237 7.70 -11.27 4.90
N GLY A 238 6.95 -10.24 4.49
CA GLY A 238 5.55 -10.06 4.89
C GLY A 238 4.67 -11.19 4.35
N PHE A 239 4.86 -11.57 3.10
CA PHE A 239 4.15 -12.69 2.49
C PHE A 239 4.51 -14.02 3.17
N ASP A 240 5.79 -14.24 3.51
CA ASP A 240 6.22 -15.45 4.22
C ASP A 240 5.70 -15.52 5.67
N LEU A 241 5.40 -14.39 6.30
CA LEU A 241 4.71 -14.30 7.57
C LEU A 241 3.18 -14.52 7.48
N GLY A 242 2.63 -14.76 6.28
CA GLY A 242 1.23 -15.14 6.07
C GLY A 242 0.26 -13.96 5.98
N TYR A 243 0.70 -12.76 5.60
CA TYR A 243 -0.19 -11.59 5.52
C TYR A 243 -1.38 -11.81 4.58
N VAL A 244 -1.18 -12.54 3.46
CA VAL A 244 -2.26 -12.86 2.52
C VAL A 244 -3.23 -13.84 3.15
N GLU A 245 -2.71 -14.93 3.70
CA GLU A 245 -3.52 -15.97 4.32
C GLU A 245 -4.30 -15.44 5.54
N ASP A 246 -3.65 -14.63 6.39
CA ASP A 246 -4.29 -14.03 7.57
C ASP A 246 -5.36 -12.99 7.19
N ALA A 247 -5.22 -12.31 6.03
CA ALA A 247 -6.22 -11.38 5.54
C ALA A 247 -7.47 -12.07 4.96
N PHE A 248 -7.27 -13.14 4.17
CA PHE A 248 -8.37 -13.78 3.44
C PHE A 248 -8.95 -15.01 4.16
N GLY A 249 -8.13 -15.74 4.91
CA GLY A 249 -8.49 -17.04 5.52
C GLY A 249 -9.71 -17.00 6.44
N PRO A 250 -9.84 -16.04 7.37
CA PRO A 250 -11.01 -15.94 8.24
C PRO A 250 -12.34 -15.83 7.45
N HIS A 251 -12.28 -15.19 6.26
CA HIS A 251 -13.42 -14.95 5.40
C HIS A 251 -13.63 -16.02 4.31
N LEU A 252 -12.76 -17.03 4.26
CA LEU A 252 -12.92 -18.20 3.38
C LEU A 252 -13.33 -19.45 4.16
N THR A 253 -13.23 -19.42 5.49
CA THR A 253 -13.61 -20.56 6.35
C THR A 253 -15.11 -20.84 6.24
N ARG A 254 -15.47 -22.11 5.95
CA ARG A 254 -16.82 -22.55 5.60
C ARG A 254 -17.90 -22.15 6.62
N ASN A 255 -17.56 -22.15 7.90
CA ASN A 255 -18.52 -21.85 8.98
C ASN A 255 -18.44 -20.38 9.45
N SER A 256 -17.66 -19.53 8.80
CA SER A 256 -17.62 -18.11 9.12
C SER A 256 -18.96 -17.44 8.77
N ARG A 257 -19.51 -16.68 9.73
CA ARG A 257 -20.70 -15.86 9.47
C ARG A 257 -20.40 -14.66 8.58
N GLU A 258 -19.13 -14.35 8.45
CA GLU A 258 -18.57 -13.25 7.65
C GLU A 258 -17.84 -13.79 6.40
N ARG A 259 -18.26 -14.99 5.95
CA ARG A 259 -17.67 -15.61 4.77
C ARG A 259 -17.88 -14.72 3.55
N ALA A 260 -16.82 -14.46 2.83
CA ALA A 260 -16.86 -13.70 1.58
C ALA A 260 -17.62 -14.47 0.48
N ASP A 261 -18.34 -13.73 -0.35
CA ASP A 261 -18.98 -14.21 -1.56
C ASP A 261 -18.10 -13.97 -2.80
N LEU A 262 -17.05 -13.12 -2.67
CA LEU A 262 -16.02 -12.89 -3.67
C LEU A 262 -14.74 -12.39 -3.00
N ILE A 263 -13.58 -12.87 -3.47
CA ILE A 263 -12.27 -12.33 -3.11
C ILE A 263 -11.53 -11.81 -4.34
N MET A 264 -10.83 -10.68 -4.22
CA MET A 264 -10.04 -10.12 -5.31
C MET A 264 -8.78 -9.42 -4.78
N THR A 265 -7.61 -9.78 -5.29
CA THR A 265 -6.41 -9.00 -5.06
C THR A 265 -6.24 -7.97 -6.18
N ILE A 266 -5.77 -6.76 -5.84
CA ILE A 266 -5.62 -5.64 -6.77
C ILE A 266 -4.19 -5.11 -6.66
N SER A 267 -3.51 -4.91 -7.79
CA SER A 267 -2.19 -4.31 -7.81
C SER A 267 -1.98 -3.39 -9.01
N GLN A 268 -0.94 -2.55 -8.93
CA GLN A 268 -0.53 -1.72 -10.04
C GLN A 268 0.15 -2.57 -11.11
N GLY A 269 -0.37 -2.49 -12.33
CA GLY A 269 0.15 -3.16 -13.52
C GLY A 269 0.77 -2.22 -14.55
N GLY A 270 0.59 -2.54 -15.81
CA GLY A 270 1.03 -1.71 -16.94
C GLY A 270 0.20 -0.44 -17.10
N ARG A 271 0.79 0.57 -17.71
CA ARG A 271 0.14 1.86 -17.94
C ARG A 271 -1.04 1.76 -18.91
N ALA A 272 -2.07 2.56 -18.66
CA ALA A 272 -3.24 2.79 -19.54
C ALA A 272 -4.05 1.54 -19.87
N ARG A 273 -4.18 0.62 -18.91
CA ARG A 273 -5.01 -0.59 -19.06
C ARG A 273 -5.46 -1.11 -17.70
N MET A 274 -6.58 -1.82 -17.69
CA MET A 274 -7.05 -2.67 -16.61
C MET A 274 -7.01 -4.12 -17.09
N ALA A 275 -6.27 -5.00 -16.41
CA ALA A 275 -6.12 -6.39 -16.82
C ALA A 275 -6.64 -7.32 -15.72
N ILE A 276 -7.62 -8.14 -16.05
CA ILE A 276 -8.08 -9.23 -15.18
C ILE A 276 -7.18 -10.42 -15.50
N GLU A 277 -6.39 -10.85 -14.52
CA GLU A 277 -5.42 -11.91 -14.74
C GLU A 277 -6.10 -13.28 -14.77
N GLN A 278 -5.95 -14.01 -15.88
CA GLN A 278 -6.56 -15.34 -15.98
C GLN A 278 -5.84 -16.36 -15.10
N TRP A 279 -4.52 -16.28 -15.00
CA TRP A 279 -3.71 -17.29 -14.34
C TRP A 279 -2.78 -16.71 -13.29
N ALA A 280 -2.70 -17.36 -12.13
CA ALA A 280 -1.63 -17.19 -11.15
C ALA A 280 -0.67 -18.37 -11.21
N GLY A 281 0.63 -18.10 -11.20
CA GLY A 281 1.68 -19.14 -11.21
C GLY A 281 2.29 -19.38 -9.83
N ALA A 282 2.73 -20.62 -9.58
CA ALA A 282 3.30 -21.07 -8.31
C ALA A 282 4.74 -20.61 -8.06
N TRP A 283 5.35 -19.88 -8.99
CA TRP A 283 6.73 -19.37 -8.88
C TRP A 283 6.76 -17.90 -8.54
N ARG A 284 7.67 -17.51 -7.63
CA ARG A 284 7.92 -16.13 -7.28
C ARG A 284 9.35 -15.70 -7.60
N GLY A 285 9.53 -14.43 -7.92
CA GLY A 285 10.82 -13.86 -8.27
C GLY A 285 10.68 -12.46 -8.82
N GLY A 286 11.57 -12.10 -9.77
CA GLY A 286 11.52 -10.83 -10.47
C GLY A 286 12.28 -9.72 -9.75
N SER A 287 11.63 -8.59 -9.53
CA SER A 287 12.26 -7.40 -8.94
C SER A 287 12.49 -7.55 -7.44
N PRO A 288 13.49 -6.87 -6.88
CA PRO A 288 13.60 -6.70 -5.44
C PRO A 288 12.36 -6.04 -4.84
N ASP A 289 12.05 -6.40 -3.60
CA ASP A 289 10.96 -5.83 -2.82
C ASP A 289 11.33 -4.46 -2.19
N ASN A 290 10.48 -3.93 -1.31
CA ASN A 290 10.75 -2.68 -0.62
C ASN A 290 11.91 -2.77 0.38
N ASN A 291 12.29 -3.97 0.84
CA ASN A 291 13.50 -4.20 1.62
C ASN A 291 14.74 -4.44 0.75
N ASN A 292 14.61 -4.28 -0.57
CA ASN A 292 15.65 -4.58 -1.55
C ASN A 292 16.10 -6.05 -1.53
N GLU A 293 15.20 -6.93 -1.11
CA GLU A 293 15.39 -8.37 -1.08
C GLU A 293 14.84 -8.98 -2.37
N GLY A 294 15.57 -9.93 -2.93
CA GLY A 294 15.17 -10.71 -4.10
C GLY A 294 14.95 -12.16 -3.75
N THR A 295 14.12 -12.85 -4.54
CA THR A 295 13.89 -14.29 -4.41
C THR A 295 13.66 -14.91 -5.79
N ALA A 296 13.83 -16.24 -5.91
CA ALA A 296 13.52 -17.01 -7.11
C ALA A 296 13.24 -18.47 -6.70
N GLU A 297 12.00 -18.76 -6.36
CA GLU A 297 11.61 -20.06 -5.80
C GLU A 297 10.11 -20.31 -5.95
N LEU A 298 9.67 -21.51 -5.62
CA LEU A 298 8.24 -21.80 -5.45
C LEU A 298 7.65 -20.96 -4.32
N VAL A 299 6.43 -20.47 -4.52
CA VAL A 299 5.68 -19.73 -3.50
C VAL A 299 5.61 -20.56 -2.21
N PRO A 300 6.21 -20.11 -1.09
CA PRO A 300 6.23 -20.84 0.16
C PRO A 300 4.84 -21.12 0.73
N GLN A 301 4.77 -22.16 1.54
CA GLN A 301 3.57 -22.49 2.31
C GLN A 301 3.67 -21.84 3.69
N VAL A 302 2.54 -21.30 4.16
CA VAL A 302 2.39 -20.81 5.54
C VAL A 302 1.83 -21.93 6.39
N THR A 303 2.55 -22.31 7.44
CA THR A 303 2.23 -23.48 8.30
C THR A 303 0.95 -23.32 9.11
N ASP A 304 0.56 -22.08 9.40
CA ASP A 304 -0.63 -21.78 10.22
C ASP A 304 -1.95 -21.95 9.44
N TRP A 305 -1.86 -22.12 8.13
CA TRP A 305 -3.02 -22.27 7.25
C TRP A 305 -2.98 -23.60 6.47
N PRO A 306 -4.14 -24.23 6.23
CA PRO A 306 -4.21 -25.46 5.45
C PRO A 306 -3.68 -25.26 4.04
N GLN A 307 -3.15 -26.32 3.47
CA GLN A 307 -2.67 -26.36 2.10
C GLN A 307 -3.50 -27.38 1.30
N PRO A 308 -3.68 -27.22 -0.03
CA PRO A 308 -4.26 -28.26 -0.86
C PRO A 308 -3.41 -29.53 -0.83
N ALA A 309 -4.01 -30.70 -1.04
CA ALA A 309 -3.29 -31.97 -1.09
C ALA A 309 -2.13 -31.95 -2.12
N THR A 310 -2.31 -31.23 -3.22
CA THR A 310 -1.28 -30.92 -4.23
C THR A 310 -1.37 -29.44 -4.55
N ASN A 311 -0.28 -28.70 -4.39
CA ASN A 311 -0.23 -27.30 -4.80
C ASN A 311 -0.22 -27.23 -6.33
N PRO A 312 -1.20 -26.58 -6.98
CA PRO A 312 -1.22 -26.46 -8.42
C PRO A 312 -0.08 -25.55 -8.92
N GLU A 313 0.46 -25.86 -10.09
CA GLU A 313 1.45 -24.98 -10.74
C GLU A 313 0.79 -23.66 -11.20
N PHE A 314 -0.45 -23.76 -11.69
CA PHE A 314 -1.26 -22.59 -12.05
C PHE A 314 -2.63 -22.65 -11.41
N ILE A 315 -3.18 -21.51 -11.06
CA ILE A 315 -4.56 -21.36 -10.58
C ILE A 315 -5.28 -20.38 -11.49
N GLU A 316 -6.39 -20.84 -12.09
CA GLU A 316 -7.23 -20.02 -12.94
C GLU A 316 -8.12 -19.09 -12.10
N THR A 317 -8.33 -17.87 -12.58
CA THR A 317 -9.33 -16.96 -12.03
C THR A 317 -10.74 -17.53 -12.14
N THR A 318 -11.54 -17.28 -11.12
CA THR A 318 -12.98 -17.56 -11.15
C THR A 318 -13.80 -16.27 -10.97
N LEU A 319 -13.14 -15.10 -11.12
CA LEU A 319 -13.84 -13.83 -11.12
C LEU A 319 -14.88 -13.77 -12.25
N PRO A 320 -15.98 -13.04 -12.06
CA PRO A 320 -16.96 -12.78 -13.12
C PRO A 320 -16.39 -11.77 -14.14
N TYR A 321 -15.27 -12.14 -14.78
CA TYR A 321 -14.47 -11.22 -15.58
C TYR A 321 -15.24 -10.70 -16.81
N GLN A 322 -16.13 -11.48 -17.40
CA GLN A 322 -16.93 -11.02 -18.54
C GLN A 322 -17.85 -9.87 -18.11
N GLN A 323 -18.55 -9.99 -16.98
CA GLN A 323 -19.42 -8.94 -16.44
C GLN A 323 -18.60 -7.69 -16.05
N MET A 324 -17.37 -7.87 -15.56
CA MET A 324 -16.48 -6.73 -15.29
C MET A 324 -16.08 -6.01 -16.58
N ILE A 325 -15.79 -6.73 -17.67
CA ILE A 325 -15.47 -6.15 -18.99
C ILE A 325 -16.69 -5.45 -19.58
N ASP A 326 -17.86 -6.12 -19.54
CA ASP A 326 -19.13 -5.63 -20.09
C ASP A 326 -19.66 -4.39 -19.37
N ALA A 327 -19.17 -4.13 -18.14
CA ALA A 327 -19.48 -2.90 -17.41
C ALA A 327 -18.96 -1.63 -18.12
N GLY A 328 -18.08 -1.76 -19.11
CA GLY A 328 -17.66 -0.67 -19.99
C GLY A 328 -17.01 0.50 -19.26
N THR A 329 -16.27 0.23 -18.17
CA THR A 329 -15.64 1.26 -17.35
C THR A 329 -14.53 2.01 -18.11
N THR A 330 -14.33 3.27 -17.78
CA THR A 330 -13.36 4.17 -18.43
C THR A 330 -12.48 4.85 -17.39
N PRO A 331 -11.31 5.44 -17.76
CA PRO A 331 -10.84 5.74 -19.11
C PRO A 331 -10.03 4.61 -19.78
N TRP A 332 -9.57 3.60 -19.04
CA TRP A 332 -8.67 2.57 -19.56
C TRP A 332 -9.44 1.35 -20.06
N PRO A 333 -9.02 0.71 -21.18
CA PRO A 333 -9.63 -0.54 -21.61
C PRO A 333 -9.45 -1.61 -20.54
N THR A 334 -10.52 -2.39 -20.33
CA THR A 334 -10.52 -3.56 -19.43
C THR A 334 -10.54 -4.83 -20.27
N ALA A 335 -9.64 -5.78 -20.00
CA ALA A 335 -9.55 -7.04 -20.72
C ALA A 335 -9.08 -8.17 -19.82
N LEU A 336 -9.43 -9.41 -20.18
CA LEU A 336 -8.81 -10.61 -19.65
C LEU A 336 -7.37 -10.71 -20.16
N ASN A 337 -6.42 -11.01 -19.28
CA ASN A 337 -5.02 -11.26 -19.62
C ASN A 337 -4.73 -12.77 -19.48
N PRO A 338 -4.71 -13.54 -20.59
CA PRO A 338 -4.47 -14.98 -20.54
C PRO A 338 -2.99 -15.36 -20.47
N ARG A 339 -2.07 -14.40 -20.57
CA ARG A 339 -0.64 -14.65 -20.70
C ARG A 339 -0.09 -15.38 -19.49
N ILE A 340 0.74 -16.40 -19.77
CA ILE A 340 1.55 -17.12 -18.79
C ILE A 340 2.98 -17.30 -19.31
N CYS A 341 3.89 -17.61 -18.39
CA CYS A 341 5.21 -18.17 -18.72
C CYS A 341 5.41 -19.47 -17.96
N GLU A 342 5.99 -20.47 -18.62
CA GLU A 342 6.16 -21.81 -18.07
C GLU A 342 7.48 -22.43 -18.47
N TRP A 343 7.99 -23.34 -17.64
CA TRP A 343 9.03 -24.28 -18.02
C TRP A 343 8.38 -25.56 -18.52
N THR A 344 8.83 -26.03 -19.67
CA THR A 344 8.36 -27.30 -20.25
C THR A 344 9.35 -28.43 -19.93
N GLY A 345 8.83 -29.66 -19.77
CA GLY A 345 9.68 -30.86 -19.63
C GLY A 345 10.47 -30.90 -18.32
N ASN A 346 9.94 -30.39 -17.23
CA ASN A 346 10.58 -30.42 -15.90
C ASN A 346 11.96 -29.74 -15.85
N THR A 347 12.07 -28.57 -16.49
CA THR A 347 13.34 -27.85 -16.66
C THR A 347 13.53 -26.67 -15.69
N ARG A 348 12.59 -26.43 -14.76
CA ARG A 348 12.74 -25.39 -13.72
C ARG A 348 13.99 -25.62 -12.90
N PRO A 349 14.84 -24.60 -12.63
CA PRO A 349 14.63 -23.18 -12.93
C PRO A 349 15.46 -22.65 -14.12
N ASP A 350 15.69 -23.44 -15.18
CA ASP A 350 16.50 -23.01 -16.33
C ASP A 350 15.85 -21.85 -17.10
N PRO A 351 16.37 -20.61 -17.04
CA PRO A 351 15.75 -19.46 -17.67
C PRO A 351 15.74 -19.54 -19.20
N THR A 352 16.59 -20.40 -19.80
CA THR A 352 16.64 -20.61 -21.26
C THR A 352 15.52 -21.51 -21.79
N LYS A 353 14.77 -22.16 -20.91
CA LYS A 353 13.69 -23.09 -21.21
C LYS A 353 12.29 -22.54 -20.93
N VAL A 354 12.21 -21.24 -20.67
CA VAL A 354 10.93 -20.55 -20.43
C VAL A 354 10.24 -20.28 -21.77
N SER A 355 8.98 -20.64 -21.84
CA SER A 355 8.07 -20.30 -22.94
C SER A 355 6.93 -19.45 -22.42
N CYS A 356 6.60 -18.35 -23.11
CA CYS A 356 5.49 -17.47 -22.73
C CYS A 356 4.46 -17.41 -23.86
N HIS A 357 3.20 -17.62 -23.51
CA HIS A 357 2.07 -17.68 -24.48
C HIS A 357 0.73 -17.37 -23.80
N ASP A 358 -0.34 -17.33 -24.59
CA ASP A 358 -1.70 -16.95 -24.17
C ASP A 358 -2.71 -18.12 -24.23
N ASN A 359 -2.23 -19.36 -24.42
CA ASN A 359 -3.08 -20.53 -24.65
C ASN A 359 -3.45 -21.31 -23.36
N GLY A 360 -3.14 -20.75 -22.18
CA GLY A 360 -3.24 -21.47 -20.92
C GLY A 360 -2.08 -22.45 -20.69
N PRO A 361 -1.96 -23.05 -19.48
CA PRO A 361 -0.87 -23.95 -19.14
C PRO A 361 -0.83 -25.21 -20.00
N SER A 362 0.36 -25.60 -20.44
CA SER A 362 0.56 -26.92 -21.10
C SER A 362 0.39 -28.03 -20.06
N PRO A 363 0.05 -29.27 -20.51
CA PRO A 363 0.07 -30.43 -19.62
C PRO A 363 1.45 -30.56 -18.92
N ASP A 364 1.45 -30.79 -17.60
CA ASP A 364 2.64 -30.98 -16.78
C ASP A 364 3.65 -29.81 -16.80
N ALA A 365 3.21 -28.61 -17.23
CA ALA A 365 4.02 -27.40 -17.19
C ALA A 365 4.32 -26.95 -15.76
N GLN A 366 5.53 -26.42 -15.57
CA GLN A 366 5.94 -25.79 -14.31
C GLN A 366 5.81 -24.27 -14.45
N ALA A 367 5.07 -23.62 -13.55
CA ALA A 367 4.85 -22.17 -13.60
C ALA A 367 6.14 -21.38 -13.41
N GLN A 368 6.38 -20.42 -14.31
CA GLN A 368 7.41 -19.40 -14.17
C GLN A 368 6.77 -18.02 -13.87
N ALA A 369 5.64 -17.72 -14.50
CA ALA A 369 4.87 -16.50 -14.24
C ALA A 369 3.39 -16.74 -14.60
N GLY A 370 2.50 -16.16 -13.81
CA GLY A 370 1.11 -15.97 -14.19
C GLY A 370 0.93 -14.72 -15.07
N GLY A 371 -0.31 -14.34 -15.34
CA GLY A 371 -0.64 -13.14 -16.12
C GLY A 371 -0.07 -11.86 -15.52
N GLY A 372 0.02 -11.79 -14.20
CA GLY A 372 0.64 -10.70 -13.44
C GLY A 372 2.16 -10.75 -13.31
N GLY A 373 2.84 -11.63 -14.04
CA GLY A 373 4.27 -11.87 -13.89
C GLY A 373 4.58 -12.89 -12.80
N ASN A 374 5.71 -12.73 -12.11
CA ASN A 374 6.13 -13.61 -10.99
C ASN A 374 6.50 -12.80 -9.73
N TYR A 375 6.01 -11.59 -9.61
CA TYR A 375 6.23 -10.73 -8.46
C TYR A 375 5.08 -10.87 -7.42
N LEU A 376 5.08 -10.05 -6.37
CA LEU A 376 4.09 -10.09 -5.28
C LEU A 376 2.63 -9.97 -5.74
N SER A 377 2.37 -9.34 -6.88
CA SER A 377 1.04 -9.29 -7.51
C SER A 377 0.55 -10.68 -7.90
N ASN A 378 1.36 -11.44 -8.63
CA ASN A 378 1.07 -12.84 -8.95
C ASN A 378 0.96 -13.68 -7.68
N GLU A 379 1.89 -13.51 -6.73
CA GLU A 379 1.89 -14.27 -5.49
C GLU A 379 0.65 -13.99 -4.63
N SER A 380 0.15 -12.74 -4.58
CA SER A 380 -1.09 -12.42 -3.85
C SER A 380 -2.30 -13.16 -4.42
N MET A 381 -2.43 -13.23 -5.74
CA MET A 381 -3.46 -14.02 -6.41
C MET A 381 -3.27 -15.51 -6.12
N TYR A 382 -2.05 -16.02 -6.28
CA TYR A 382 -1.76 -17.44 -6.08
C TYR A 382 -2.07 -17.86 -4.64
N ARG A 383 -1.57 -17.16 -3.62
CA ARG A 383 -1.77 -17.49 -2.21
C ARG A 383 -3.23 -17.43 -1.79
N SER A 384 -3.95 -16.35 -2.12
CA SER A 384 -5.35 -16.20 -1.76
C SER A 384 -6.23 -17.29 -2.40
N ASN A 385 -5.95 -17.66 -3.65
CA ASN A 385 -6.70 -18.71 -4.34
C ASN A 385 -6.23 -20.12 -3.94
N ARG A 386 -4.94 -20.35 -3.65
CA ARG A 386 -4.45 -21.60 -3.06
C ARG A 386 -5.14 -21.86 -1.72
N LEU A 387 -5.24 -20.84 -0.86
CA LEU A 387 -5.96 -20.94 0.41
C LEU A 387 -7.45 -21.23 0.21
N ARG A 388 -8.10 -20.57 -0.77
CA ARG A 388 -9.48 -20.83 -1.17
C ARG A 388 -9.70 -22.30 -1.53
N LEU A 389 -8.79 -22.89 -2.31
CA LEU A 389 -8.83 -24.31 -2.65
C LEU A 389 -8.62 -25.21 -1.42
N ALA A 390 -7.66 -24.89 -0.57
CA ALA A 390 -7.33 -25.63 0.66
C ALA A 390 -8.50 -25.67 1.65
N LEU A 391 -9.25 -24.57 1.77
CA LEU A 391 -10.43 -24.46 2.63
C LEU A 391 -11.72 -25.03 1.98
N GLY A 392 -11.64 -25.54 0.75
CA GLY A 392 -12.80 -26.03 0.01
C GLY A 392 -13.83 -24.95 -0.32
N ALA A 393 -13.41 -23.68 -0.39
CA ALA A 393 -14.25 -22.54 -0.71
C ALA A 393 -14.34 -22.30 -2.24
N THR A 394 -14.53 -23.38 -3.01
CA THR A 394 -14.53 -23.33 -4.49
C THR A 394 -15.74 -22.61 -5.09
N ASP A 395 -16.79 -22.44 -4.29
CA ASP A 395 -17.98 -21.65 -4.62
C ASP A 395 -17.78 -20.12 -4.44
N VAL A 396 -16.66 -19.68 -3.84
CA VAL A 396 -16.29 -18.26 -3.74
C VAL A 396 -15.42 -17.89 -4.93
N PRO A 397 -15.85 -17.03 -5.87
CA PRO A 397 -15.00 -16.52 -6.94
C PRO A 397 -13.76 -15.81 -6.41
N GLY A 398 -12.62 -16.01 -7.07
CA GLY A 398 -11.36 -15.40 -6.69
C GLY A 398 -10.43 -15.14 -7.86
N GLY A 399 -9.63 -14.09 -7.79
CA GLY A 399 -8.68 -13.74 -8.83
C GLY A 399 -7.96 -12.40 -8.56
N HIS A 400 -7.43 -11.80 -9.63
CA HIS A 400 -6.60 -10.61 -9.56
C HIS A 400 -6.96 -9.57 -10.62
N LEU A 401 -6.91 -8.30 -10.21
CA LEU A 401 -7.06 -7.15 -11.10
C LEU A 401 -5.78 -6.30 -11.08
N HIS A 402 -5.08 -6.25 -12.21
CA HIS A 402 -4.05 -5.23 -12.45
C HIS A 402 -4.69 -3.95 -12.94
N ILE A 403 -4.32 -2.83 -12.34
CA ILE A 403 -4.81 -1.50 -12.68
C ILE A 403 -3.71 -0.63 -13.24
N SER A 404 -4.08 0.44 -13.96
CA SER A 404 -3.13 1.34 -14.60
C SER A 404 -2.10 1.90 -13.61
N SER A 405 -0.83 1.85 -13.98
CA SER A 405 0.21 2.64 -13.29
C SER A 405 -0.01 4.14 -13.50
N LEU A 406 0.58 4.95 -12.62
CA LEU A 406 0.42 6.40 -12.59
C LEU A 406 1.53 7.12 -13.38
N VAL A 407 1.22 8.31 -13.89
CA VAL A 407 2.22 9.29 -14.29
C VAL A 407 2.68 10.06 -13.06
N TYR A 408 3.93 10.51 -13.06
CA TYR A 408 4.49 11.26 -11.93
C TYR A 408 4.80 12.69 -12.34
N PRO A 409 4.86 13.65 -11.39
CA PRO A 409 5.20 15.03 -11.69
C PRO A 409 6.52 15.14 -12.45
N GLN A 410 6.50 15.92 -13.55
CA GLN A 410 7.68 16.11 -14.41
C GLN A 410 8.80 16.88 -13.70
N ASN A 411 8.43 17.86 -12.87
CA ASN A 411 9.40 18.52 -12.02
C ASN A 411 9.75 17.60 -10.82
N PRO A 412 11.01 17.21 -10.65
CA PRO A 412 11.42 16.30 -9.58
C PRO A 412 11.26 16.89 -8.17
N LEU A 413 11.05 18.19 -8.04
CA LEU A 413 10.79 18.87 -6.76
C LEU A 413 9.33 18.81 -6.34
N ASP A 414 8.40 18.58 -7.28
CA ASP A 414 6.97 18.56 -6.98
C ASP A 414 6.58 17.19 -6.43
N ILE A 415 6.00 17.18 -5.24
CA ILE A 415 5.46 15.96 -4.61
C ILE A 415 4.17 15.52 -5.31
N ILE A 416 3.42 16.47 -5.83
CA ILE A 416 2.16 16.31 -6.53
C ILE A 416 2.01 17.43 -7.56
N ASP A 417 1.38 17.12 -8.70
CA ASP A 417 0.84 18.10 -9.65
C ASP A 417 -0.57 17.71 -10.08
N ALA A 418 -1.25 18.57 -10.82
CA ALA A 418 -2.62 18.33 -11.25
C ALA A 418 -2.76 17.11 -12.19
N PRO A 419 -1.86 16.85 -13.16
CA PRO A 419 -1.88 15.63 -13.97
C PRO A 419 -1.78 14.34 -13.13
N PHE A 420 -0.84 14.27 -12.18
CA PHE A 420 -0.68 13.12 -11.30
C PHE A 420 -1.91 12.87 -10.43
N ALA A 421 -2.45 13.93 -9.82
CA ALA A 421 -3.66 13.84 -9.00
C ALA A 421 -4.88 13.37 -9.82
N SER A 422 -5.07 13.93 -11.02
CA SER A 422 -6.17 13.55 -11.91
C SER A 422 -6.04 12.12 -12.41
N ASP A 423 -4.85 11.69 -12.81
CA ASP A 423 -4.60 10.33 -13.28
C ASP A 423 -4.86 9.29 -12.18
N ARG A 424 -4.43 9.58 -10.96
CA ARG A 424 -4.72 8.75 -9.79
C ARG A 424 -6.21 8.65 -9.51
N ALA A 425 -6.92 9.78 -9.51
CA ALA A 425 -8.36 9.81 -9.28
C ALA A 425 -9.11 8.96 -10.31
N GLN A 426 -8.82 9.12 -11.61
CA GLN A 426 -9.44 8.34 -12.69
C GLN A 426 -9.16 6.84 -12.55
N THR A 427 -7.92 6.45 -12.23
CA THR A 427 -7.57 5.04 -12.05
C THR A 427 -8.32 4.43 -10.87
N ILE A 428 -8.43 5.16 -9.74
CA ILE A 428 -9.17 4.70 -8.56
C ILE A 428 -10.67 4.59 -8.85
N GLU A 429 -11.28 5.60 -9.48
CA GLU A 429 -12.70 5.61 -9.79
C GLU A 429 -13.08 4.43 -10.72
N GLN A 430 -12.25 4.15 -11.72
CA GLN A 430 -12.46 2.99 -12.58
C GLN A 430 -12.28 1.67 -11.82
N THR A 431 -11.28 1.57 -10.94
CA THR A 431 -11.06 0.39 -10.09
C THR A 431 -12.27 0.12 -9.20
N VAL A 432 -12.82 1.16 -8.56
CA VAL A 432 -14.03 1.08 -7.73
C VAL A 432 -15.22 0.59 -8.57
N ALA A 433 -15.39 1.09 -9.79
CA ALA A 433 -16.46 0.65 -10.69
C ALA A 433 -16.32 -0.83 -11.08
N LEU A 434 -15.10 -1.30 -11.36
CA LEU A 434 -14.84 -2.71 -11.68
C LEU A 434 -15.11 -3.65 -10.49
N VAL A 435 -14.71 -3.26 -9.27
CA VAL A 435 -15.00 -4.04 -8.06
C VAL A 435 -16.50 -4.10 -7.78
N LYS A 436 -17.21 -2.99 -7.99
CA LYS A 436 -18.68 -2.96 -7.87
C LYS A 436 -19.36 -3.84 -8.91
N ALA A 437 -18.87 -3.85 -10.16
CA ALA A 437 -19.38 -4.73 -11.20
C ALA A 437 -19.19 -6.22 -10.83
N ALA A 438 -18.01 -6.58 -10.29
CA ALA A 438 -17.75 -7.94 -9.80
C ALA A 438 -18.68 -8.32 -8.63
N GLY A 439 -18.87 -7.43 -7.66
CA GLY A 439 -19.78 -7.63 -6.54
C GLY A 439 -21.24 -7.78 -6.97
N ALA A 440 -21.69 -6.99 -7.94
CA ALA A 440 -23.03 -7.09 -8.51
C ALA A 440 -23.27 -8.42 -9.25
N ALA A 441 -22.24 -8.96 -9.90
CA ALA A 441 -22.35 -10.19 -10.66
C ALA A 441 -22.49 -11.46 -9.76
N VAL A 442 -22.13 -11.36 -8.48
CA VAL A 442 -22.24 -12.47 -7.51
C VAL A 442 -23.33 -12.25 -6.45
N SER A 443 -24.16 -11.23 -6.63
CA SER A 443 -25.25 -10.84 -5.70
C SER A 443 -26.55 -11.59 -5.96
#